data_03a717144fbb50ac230ab042c5603a43
#
_entry.id   03a717144fbb50ac230ab042c5603a43
#
_cell.length_a   1.000
_cell.length_b   1.000
_cell.length_c   1.000
_cell.angle_alpha   90.00
_cell.angle_beta   90.00
_cell.angle_gamma   90.00
#
_symmetry.space_group_name_H-M   'P 1'
#
loop_
_entity.id
_entity.type
_entity.pdbx_description
1 polymer ?
#
loop_
_entity_poly.entity_id
_entity_poly.type
_entity_poly.pdbx_seq_one_letter_code
_entity_poly.pdbx_strand_id
1 'polypeptide(L)'
;MDNAQLPIFTGPDKSSHLITNQYHVFNKLLQPTGYSVAEIALTPRHAWHIRLNTGTWLRLGRKQIIQRLQRYVAVHRQYHENLDWEGHSAYVDLRYVNGFAVRTH
;
A
#
# COMPACT_ATOMS: atom_id res chain seq x y z
N MET A 1 17.43 -11.99 11.29
CA MET A 1 17.19 -12.07 10.72
C MET A 1 16.78 -12.08 10.10
N ASP A 2 16.85 -12.06 9.73
CA ASP A 2 16.53 -11.90 9.09
C ASP A 2 15.87 -12.41 8.30
N ASN A 3 15.68 -12.86 8.04
CA ASN A 3 14.61 -13.36 7.28
C ASN A 3 13.85 -12.32 6.60
N ALA A 4 14.54 -11.34 6.10
CA ALA A 4 13.92 -10.33 5.32
C ALA A 4 13.36 -10.99 4.10
N GLN A 5 12.08 -11.13 4.02
CA GLN A 5 11.43 -11.56 2.81
C GLN A 5 11.63 -10.49 1.76
N LEU A 6 12.05 -10.92 0.60
CA LEU A 6 12.18 -9.98 -0.52
C LEU A 6 10.79 -9.56 -0.97
N PRO A 7 10.60 -8.29 -1.28
CA PRO A 7 9.31 -7.84 -1.80
C PRO A 7 9.04 -8.45 -3.17
N ILE A 8 7.77 -8.61 -3.48
CA ILE A 8 7.31 -9.13 -4.77
C ILE A 8 6.88 -7.95 -5.62
N PHE A 9 7.45 -7.85 -6.82
CA PHE A 9 7.09 -6.77 -7.75
C PHE A 9 6.50 -7.40 -9.00
N THR A 10 5.32 -6.92 -9.40
CA THR A 10 4.64 -7.36 -10.62
C THR A 10 4.30 -6.12 -11.42
N GLY A 11 4.59 -6.13 -12.71
CA GLY A 11 4.28 -5.00 -13.56
C GLY A 11 4.60 -5.27 -15.01
N PRO A 12 4.27 -4.31 -15.88
CA PRO A 12 4.59 -4.43 -17.31
C PRO A 12 6.09 -4.46 -17.54
N ASP A 13 6.48 -4.85 -18.75
CA ASP A 13 7.88 -4.86 -19.12
C ASP A 13 8.51 -3.49 -18.90
N LYS A 14 9.77 -3.51 -18.47
CA LYS A 14 10.57 -2.30 -18.29
C LYS A 14 10.07 -1.39 -17.18
N SER A 15 9.25 -1.92 -16.25
CA SER A 15 8.75 -1.11 -15.13
C SER A 15 9.54 -1.33 -13.85
N SER A 16 10.59 -2.14 -13.85
CA SER A 16 11.27 -2.52 -12.61
C SER A 16 11.89 -1.33 -11.89
N HIS A 17 12.51 -0.40 -12.63
CA HIS A 17 13.07 0.79 -11.98
C HIS A 17 11.98 1.66 -11.36
N LEU A 18 10.88 1.83 -12.07
CA LEU A 18 9.76 2.61 -11.56
C LEU A 18 9.21 1.99 -10.28
N ILE A 19 9.00 0.67 -10.29
CA ILE A 19 8.45 -0.02 -9.12
C ILE A 19 9.44 0.05 -7.97
N THR A 20 10.73 -0.15 -8.22
CA THR A 20 11.74 -0.09 -7.17
C THR A 20 11.79 1.30 -6.52
N ASN A 21 11.74 2.35 -7.34
CA ASN A 21 11.74 3.71 -6.81
C ASN A 21 10.53 3.96 -5.93
N GLN A 22 9.36 3.53 -6.38
CA GLN A 22 8.15 3.73 -5.60
C GLN A 22 8.15 2.86 -4.34
N TYR A 23 8.74 1.68 -4.40
CA TYR A 23 8.87 0.83 -3.22
C TYR A 23 9.55 1.60 -2.07
N HIS A 24 10.65 2.27 -2.37
CA HIS A 24 11.35 3.04 -1.34
C HIS A 24 10.51 4.20 -0.83
N VAL A 25 9.81 4.89 -1.73
CA VAL A 25 8.95 6.01 -1.34
C VAL A 25 7.81 5.52 -0.47
N PHE A 26 7.15 4.43 -0.86
CA PHE A 26 6.02 3.89 -0.11
C PHE A 26 6.45 3.46 1.29
N ASN A 27 7.59 2.77 1.40
CA ASN A 27 8.06 2.33 2.72
C ASN A 27 8.38 3.52 3.61
N LYS A 28 8.94 4.58 3.04
CA LYS A 28 9.24 5.78 3.81
C LYS A 28 7.96 6.42 4.34
N LEU A 29 6.94 6.49 3.50
CA LEU A 29 5.66 7.06 3.90
C LEU A 29 4.96 6.21 4.95
N LEU A 30 5.16 4.90 4.92
CA LEU A 30 4.50 3.99 5.84
C LEU A 30 5.19 3.89 7.21
N GLN A 31 6.38 4.46 7.36
CA GLN A 31 7.14 4.34 8.61
C GLN A 31 6.31 4.66 9.86
N PRO A 32 5.49 5.72 9.88
CA PRO A 32 4.72 6.01 11.09
C PRO A 32 3.73 4.92 11.49
N THR A 33 3.33 4.06 10.55
CA THR A 33 2.40 2.96 10.86
C THR A 33 3.11 1.72 11.38
N GLY A 34 4.42 1.63 11.20
CA GLY A 34 5.16 0.41 11.51
C GLY A 34 5.03 -0.67 10.45
N TYR A 35 4.29 -0.42 9.38
CA TYR A 35 4.09 -1.39 8.31
C TYR A 35 5.14 -1.21 7.22
N SER A 36 5.27 -2.23 6.40
CA SER A 36 6.15 -2.19 5.23
C SER A 36 5.45 -2.81 4.03
N VAL A 37 5.96 -2.50 2.86
CA VAL A 37 5.42 -3.04 1.62
C VAL A 37 5.95 -4.46 1.42
N ALA A 38 5.04 -5.42 1.26
CA ALA A 38 5.40 -6.79 0.95
C ALA A 38 5.28 -7.10 -0.54
N GLU A 39 4.41 -6.38 -1.23
CA GLU A 39 4.20 -6.63 -2.66
C GLU A 39 3.71 -5.35 -3.33
N ILE A 40 4.17 -5.13 -4.56
CA ILE A 40 3.65 -4.07 -5.42
C ILE A 40 3.19 -4.70 -6.72
N ALA A 41 1.97 -4.40 -7.12
CA ALA A 41 1.43 -4.80 -8.41
C ALA A 41 1.09 -3.54 -9.20
N LEU A 42 1.77 -3.35 -10.32
CA LEU A 42 1.50 -2.26 -11.24
C LEU A 42 0.81 -2.86 -12.46
N THR A 43 -0.43 -2.45 -12.72
CA THR A 43 -1.17 -2.99 -13.84
C THR A 43 -0.67 -2.41 -15.16
N PRO A 44 -1.00 -3.03 -16.31
CA PRO A 44 -0.63 -2.45 -17.59
C PRO A 44 -1.15 -1.03 -17.81
N ARG A 45 -2.21 -0.65 -17.11
CA ARG A 45 -2.76 0.70 -17.16
C ARG A 45 -2.11 1.63 -16.15
N HIS A 46 -1.05 1.16 -15.49
CA HIS A 46 -0.31 1.93 -14.48
C HIS A 46 -1.12 2.23 -13.23
N ALA A 47 -2.04 1.35 -12.87
CA ALA A 47 -2.71 1.42 -11.57
C ALA A 47 -1.87 0.69 -10.52
N TRP A 48 -1.69 1.31 -9.39
CA TRP A 48 -0.81 0.81 -8.33
C TRP A 48 -1.63 0.12 -7.24
N HIS A 49 -1.20 -1.09 -6.89
CA HIS A 49 -1.74 -1.84 -5.75
C HIS A 49 -0.55 -2.26 -4.91
N ILE A 50 -0.63 -2.05 -3.60
CA ILE A 50 0.44 -2.50 -2.71
C ILE A 50 -0.17 -3.38 -1.63
N ARG A 51 0.58 -4.40 -1.24
CA ARG A 51 0.20 -5.27 -0.13
C ARG A 51 1.19 -5.02 1.01
N LEU A 52 0.65 -4.78 2.18
CA LEU A 52 1.45 -4.55 3.37
C LEU A 52 1.88 -5.89 3.99
N ASN A 53 2.86 -5.83 4.87
CA ASN A 53 3.32 -7.03 5.58
C ASN A 53 2.23 -7.65 6.46
N THR A 54 1.17 -6.92 6.74
CA THR A 54 0.01 -7.42 7.48
C THR A 54 -0.94 -8.23 6.60
N GLY A 55 -0.77 -8.20 5.29
CA GLY A 55 -1.69 -8.83 4.35
C GLY A 55 -2.71 -7.89 3.75
N THR A 56 -2.77 -6.67 4.22
CA THR A 56 -3.73 -5.68 3.72
C THR A 56 -3.30 -5.16 2.36
N TRP A 57 -4.23 -5.14 1.42
CA TRP A 57 -4.01 -4.54 0.10
C TRP A 57 -4.51 -3.12 0.08
N LEU A 58 -3.70 -2.22 -0.48
CA LEU A 58 -4.07 -0.83 -0.69
C LEU A 58 -4.18 -0.57 -2.19
N ARG A 59 -5.33 -0.10 -2.63
CA ARG A 59 -5.55 0.24 -4.04
C ARG A 59 -5.34 1.74 -4.18
N LEU A 60 -4.23 2.12 -4.79
CA LEU A 60 -3.89 3.53 -4.94
C LEU A 60 -4.37 4.13 -6.26
N GLY A 61 -4.60 3.28 -7.27
CA GLY A 61 -5.03 3.78 -8.56
C GLY A 61 -3.89 4.34 -9.38
N ARG A 62 -4.18 5.26 -10.29
CA ARG A 62 -3.22 5.78 -11.25
C ARG A 62 -2.76 7.19 -10.96
N LYS A 63 -3.51 7.95 -10.17
CA LYS A 63 -3.25 9.37 -9.93
C LYS A 63 -3.11 9.65 -8.46
N GLN A 64 -2.27 10.61 -8.13
CA GLN A 64 -2.13 11.08 -6.76
C GLN A 64 -1.82 9.95 -5.78
N ILE A 65 -1.01 9.01 -6.21
CA ILE A 65 -0.76 7.81 -5.39
C ILE A 65 -0.08 8.16 -4.09
N ILE A 66 0.81 9.15 -4.09
CA ILE A 66 1.52 9.57 -2.89
C ILE A 66 0.55 10.22 -1.90
N GLN A 67 -0.30 11.13 -2.38
CA GLN A 67 -1.27 11.81 -1.53
C GLN A 67 -2.27 10.82 -0.94
N ARG A 68 -2.67 9.84 -1.73
CA ARG A 68 -3.59 8.80 -1.26
C ARG A 68 -2.97 7.96 -0.18
N LEU A 69 -1.70 7.57 -0.34
CA LEU A 69 -1.01 6.82 0.69
C LEU A 69 -0.81 7.65 1.95
N GLN A 70 -0.47 8.92 1.79
CA GLN A 70 -0.34 9.83 2.93
C GLN A 70 -1.64 9.94 3.72
N ARG A 71 -2.77 9.98 3.00
CA ARG A 71 -4.09 10.01 3.66
C ARG A 71 -4.32 8.73 4.48
N TYR A 72 -3.97 7.59 3.91
CA TYR A 72 -4.11 6.32 4.62
C TYR A 72 -3.29 6.34 5.92
N VAL A 73 -2.05 6.81 5.84
CA VAL A 73 -1.17 6.88 7.01
C VAL A 73 -1.76 7.79 8.08
N ALA A 74 -2.28 8.95 7.68
CA ALA A 74 -2.87 9.90 8.60
C ALA A 74 -4.09 9.31 9.31
N VAL A 75 -4.96 8.65 8.56
CA VAL A 75 -6.15 8.02 9.13
C VAL A 75 -5.76 6.86 10.03
N HIS A 76 -4.79 6.07 9.63
CA HIS A 76 -4.33 4.94 10.44
C HIS A 76 -3.82 5.42 11.80
N ARG A 77 -3.03 6.50 11.81
CA ARG A 77 -2.50 7.02 13.07
C ARG A 77 -3.60 7.51 14.00
N GLN A 78 -4.70 8.01 13.41
CA GLN A 78 -5.80 8.58 14.19
C GLN A 78 -6.75 7.51 14.71
N TYR A 79 -6.93 6.42 13.98
CA TYR A 79 -7.99 5.46 14.26
C TYR A 79 -7.50 4.03 14.45
N HIS A 80 -6.19 3.80 14.52
CA HIS A 80 -5.71 2.42 14.51
C HIS A 80 -6.23 1.59 15.68
N GLU A 81 -6.56 2.22 16.79
CA GLU A 81 -7.10 1.52 17.95
C GLU A 81 -8.55 1.12 17.75
N ASN A 82 -9.24 1.78 16.83
CA ASN A 82 -10.66 1.56 16.59
C ASN A 82 -10.93 0.74 15.34
N LEU A 83 -9.91 0.45 14.56
CA LEU A 83 -10.06 -0.29 13.32
C LEU A 83 -9.39 -1.64 13.48
N ASP A 84 -10.22 -2.65 13.67
CA ASP A 84 -9.74 -4.00 13.91
C ASP A 84 -9.53 -4.73 12.59
N TRP A 85 -8.76 -4.13 11.71
CA TRP A 85 -8.44 -4.75 10.45
C TRP A 85 -7.04 -5.33 10.41
N GLU A 86 -6.24 -5.11 11.44
CA GLU A 86 -4.90 -5.66 11.52
C GLU A 86 -4.98 -7.17 11.69
N GLY A 87 -4.17 -7.88 10.92
CA GLY A 87 -4.16 -9.33 10.97
C GLY A 87 -5.24 -9.98 10.13
N HIS A 88 -6.07 -9.19 9.47
CA HIS A 88 -7.08 -9.70 8.56
C HIS A 88 -6.74 -9.33 7.13
N SER A 89 -7.15 -10.17 6.18
CA SER A 89 -7.01 -9.83 4.78
C SER A 89 -8.02 -8.73 4.47
N ALA A 90 -7.57 -7.51 4.47
CA ALA A 90 -8.40 -6.38 4.17
C ALA A 90 -8.00 -5.78 2.83
N TYR A 91 -8.94 -5.14 2.20
CA TYR A 91 -8.73 -4.45 0.93
C TYR A 91 -9.19 -3.01 1.13
N VAL A 92 -8.27 -2.07 1.01
CA VAL A 92 -8.56 -0.66 1.24
C VAL A 92 -8.46 0.07 -0.08
N ASP A 93 -9.55 0.68 -0.52
CA ASP A 93 -9.58 1.41 -1.78
C ASP A 93 -9.40 2.90 -1.48
N LEU A 94 -8.25 3.42 -1.86
CA LEU A 94 -7.87 4.80 -1.58
C LEU A 94 -8.14 5.75 -2.75
N ARG A 95 -8.87 5.29 -3.76
CA ARG A 95 -9.13 6.12 -4.94
C ARG A 95 -10.19 7.19 -4.71
N TYR A 96 -10.95 7.09 -3.63
CA TYR A 96 -12.00 8.05 -3.35
C TYR A 96 -11.44 9.38 -2.85
N VAL A 97 -12.06 10.46 -3.28
CA VAL A 97 -11.57 11.80 -2.98
C VAL A 97 -11.76 12.14 -1.50
N ASN A 98 -12.90 11.76 -0.93
CA ASN A 98 -13.29 12.19 0.42
C ASN A 98 -13.15 11.07 1.43
N GLY A 99 -12.20 10.17 1.23
CA GLY A 99 -11.98 9.09 2.16
C GLY A 99 -11.59 7.83 1.42
N PHE A 100 -11.86 6.70 2.04
CA PHE A 100 -11.58 5.42 1.40
C PHE A 100 -12.55 4.37 1.92
N ALA A 101 -12.73 3.33 1.12
CA ALA A 101 -13.58 2.20 1.47
C ALA A 101 -12.70 1.04 1.95
N VAL A 102 -13.16 0.35 2.99
CA VAL A 102 -12.49 -0.82 3.52
C VAL A 102 -13.36 -2.03 3.27
N ARG A 103 -12.75 -3.09 2.75
CA ARG A 103 -13.44 -4.35 2.53
C ARG A 103 -12.64 -5.46 3.18
N THR A 104 -13.31 -6.32 3.91
CA THR A 104 -12.69 -7.51 4.48
C THR A 104 -13.27 -8.75 3.82
N HIS A 105 -12.42 -9.75 3.73
CA HIS A 105 -12.86 -11.03 3.15
C HIS A 105 -13.17 -12.03 4.24
#